data_b34abff7c93ad98287ae70b46627d76a
#
_entry.id   b34abff7c93ad98287ae70b46627d76a
#
_cell.length_a   1.000
_cell.length_b   1.000
_cell.length_c   1.000
_cell.angle_alpha   90.00
_cell.angle_beta   90.00
_cell.angle_gamma   90.00
#
_symmetry.space_group_name_H-M   'P 1'
#
loop_
_entity.id
_entity.type
_entity.pdbx_description
1 polymer ?
#
loop_
_entity_poly.entity_id
_entity_poly.type
_entity_poly.pdbx_seq_one_letter_code
_entity_poly.pdbx_strand_id
1 'polypeptide(L)'
;MPEMDHRLELGYLGFEVSDPDAFGTYLQEVMGLQPGEASAPNVQAWRLDGKERRFLVHEGSANDATYLGYVATDEAAFAESLLRLRATGASVAEGTVAEARLRGVKGLAYTQAPWGTRVELAVGLADASTPFASELMPGGFVTEGLGLGHTVFFIAGGPEEHAQAAAFAEEALGMVLSDFYETGEGEDKFRANFYHCNGRHHTLALGFLAESPSPAKLHHVMLETVNADNVGCAFDRAVAAGVPIPNGLGKHLNDRMFGFYSVTPAGFQMELGTGGVIVDDSWPVVRYGRASGWGHQPFTPVTT
;
A
#
# COMPACT_ATOMS: atom_id res chain seq x y z
N MET A 1 9.94 0.15 -24.64
CA MET A 1 9.09 0.32 -23.47
C MET A 1 9.13 1.79 -23.10
N PRO A 2 8.08 2.42 -22.60
CA PRO A 2 8.22 3.78 -22.10
C PRO A 2 9.27 3.78 -20.98
N GLU A 3 10.14 4.77 -20.99
CA GLU A 3 11.11 5.03 -19.95
C GLU A 3 10.33 5.23 -18.64
N MET A 4 10.71 4.54 -17.57
CA MET A 4 9.99 4.60 -16.30
C MET A 4 10.14 5.98 -15.69
N ASP A 5 9.02 6.61 -15.41
CA ASP A 5 8.99 7.89 -14.73
C ASP A 5 9.11 7.68 -13.20
N HIS A 6 10.33 7.50 -12.71
CA HIS A 6 10.64 7.31 -11.29
C HIS A 6 10.26 8.50 -10.38
N ARG A 7 9.28 9.29 -10.79
CA ARG A 7 8.92 10.55 -10.13
C ARG A 7 7.63 10.49 -9.30
N LEU A 8 7.10 9.27 -9.05
CA LEU A 8 5.96 9.05 -8.15
C LEU A 8 6.34 8.09 -7.02
N GLU A 9 5.78 8.32 -5.84
CA GLU A 9 5.81 7.38 -4.72
C GLU A 9 4.41 7.22 -4.11
N LEU A 10 4.09 6.07 -3.53
CA LEU A 10 2.94 5.94 -2.66
C LEU A 10 3.23 6.73 -1.38
N GLY A 11 2.69 7.93 -1.30
CA GLY A 11 3.05 8.89 -0.25
C GLY A 11 2.20 8.74 1.00
N TYR A 12 0.89 8.50 0.86
CA TYR A 12 -0.02 8.35 1.98
C TYR A 12 -1.26 7.52 1.64
N LEU A 13 -1.93 7.04 2.69
CA LEU A 13 -3.18 6.29 2.61
C LEU A 13 -4.23 6.90 3.54
N GLY A 14 -5.48 6.91 3.13
CA GLY A 14 -6.62 7.18 3.97
C GLY A 14 -7.45 5.93 4.20
N PHE A 15 -7.74 5.65 5.45
CA PHE A 15 -8.61 4.55 5.87
C PHE A 15 -9.87 5.10 6.50
N GLU A 16 -10.99 4.45 6.26
CA GLU A 16 -12.19 4.60 7.06
C GLU A 16 -12.41 3.31 7.84
N VAL A 17 -12.44 3.39 9.16
CA VAL A 17 -12.55 2.23 10.05
C VAL A 17 -13.61 2.44 11.12
N SER A 18 -14.27 1.37 11.53
CA SER A 18 -15.33 1.42 12.53
C SER A 18 -14.84 1.61 13.95
N ASP A 19 -13.57 1.29 14.23
CA ASP A 19 -12.91 1.47 15.53
C ASP A 19 -11.50 2.08 15.32
N PRO A 20 -11.42 3.43 15.21
CA PRO A 20 -10.14 4.12 15.05
C PRO A 20 -9.16 3.92 16.20
N ASP A 21 -9.65 3.72 17.42
CA ASP A 21 -8.81 3.58 18.61
C ASP A 21 -8.16 2.19 18.64
N ALA A 22 -8.92 1.14 18.36
CA ALA A 22 -8.36 -0.20 18.21
C ALA A 22 -7.36 -0.27 17.02
N PHE A 23 -7.70 0.38 15.91
CA PHE A 23 -6.81 0.44 14.75
C PHE A 23 -5.53 1.21 15.06
N GLY A 24 -5.62 2.35 15.76
CA GLY A 24 -4.48 3.14 16.21
C GLY A 24 -3.58 2.37 17.18
N THR A 25 -4.15 1.66 18.15
CA THR A 25 -3.42 0.78 19.06
C THR A 25 -2.64 -0.30 18.29
N TYR A 26 -3.28 -0.93 17.30
CA TYR A 26 -2.62 -1.91 16.43
C TYR A 26 -1.44 -1.29 15.65
N LEU A 27 -1.62 -0.11 15.05
CA LEU A 27 -0.56 0.58 14.33
C LEU A 27 0.63 0.93 15.24
N GLN A 28 0.36 1.35 16.46
CA GLN A 28 1.40 1.74 17.43
C GLN A 28 2.09 0.52 18.05
N GLU A 29 1.32 -0.41 18.63
CA GLU A 29 1.86 -1.47 19.48
C GLU A 29 2.32 -2.69 18.70
N VAL A 30 1.71 -3.00 17.56
CA VAL A 30 2.10 -4.13 16.73
C VAL A 30 3.05 -3.67 15.62
N MET A 31 2.66 -2.65 14.84
CA MET A 31 3.43 -2.19 13.69
C MET A 31 4.53 -1.19 14.02
N GLY A 32 4.54 -0.60 15.23
CA GLY A 32 5.57 0.32 15.67
C GLY A 32 5.53 1.70 15.00
N LEU A 33 4.37 2.10 14.46
CA LEU A 33 4.16 3.44 13.91
C LEU A 33 4.06 4.47 15.05
N GLN A 34 4.27 5.73 14.70
CA GLN A 34 4.10 6.85 15.64
C GLN A 34 2.90 7.71 15.26
N PRO A 35 2.17 8.27 16.24
CA PRO A 35 1.20 9.31 15.97
C PRO A 35 1.85 10.47 15.20
N GLY A 36 1.16 10.94 14.17
CA GLY A 36 1.51 12.12 13.39
C GLY A 36 0.67 13.33 13.82
N GLU A 37 0.92 14.46 13.20
CA GLU A 37 0.12 15.67 13.46
C GLU A 37 -1.22 15.57 12.71
N ALA A 38 -2.30 15.37 13.46
CA ALA A 38 -3.65 15.43 12.91
C ALA A 38 -4.05 16.90 12.65
N SER A 39 -4.47 17.20 11.42
CA SER A 39 -4.90 18.55 11.04
C SER A 39 -6.41 18.77 11.07
N ALA A 40 -7.17 17.77 11.50
CA ALA A 40 -8.63 17.85 11.67
C ALA A 40 -9.08 17.05 12.90
N PRO A 41 -10.11 17.51 13.62
CA PRO A 41 -10.76 16.71 14.65
C PRO A 41 -11.34 15.44 14.01
N ASN A 42 -11.35 14.33 14.72
CA ASN A 42 -11.87 13.04 14.28
C ASN A 42 -11.06 12.35 13.15
N VAL A 43 -9.82 12.77 12.92
CA VAL A 43 -8.89 12.08 12.04
C VAL A 43 -7.61 11.81 12.81
N GLN A 44 -7.23 10.55 12.93
CA GLN A 44 -5.93 10.19 13.46
C GLN A 44 -4.91 10.21 12.31
N ALA A 45 -3.73 10.77 12.57
CA ALA A 45 -2.60 10.72 11.66
C ALA A 45 -1.50 9.81 12.22
N TRP A 46 -0.89 9.02 11.35
CA TRP A 46 0.19 8.11 11.70
C TRP A 46 1.35 8.26 10.74
N ARG A 47 2.56 8.17 11.25
CA ARG A 47 3.80 8.25 10.47
C ARG A 47 4.72 7.06 10.74
N LEU A 48 5.59 6.79 9.78
CA LEU A 48 6.57 5.71 9.83
C LEU A 48 7.97 6.18 9.39
N ASP A 49 8.08 7.47 9.08
CA ASP A 49 9.33 8.11 8.66
C ASP A 49 9.33 9.62 9.01
N GLY A 50 10.19 10.40 8.35
CA GLY A 50 10.31 11.84 8.52
C GLY A 50 9.15 12.68 7.96
N LYS A 51 8.10 12.08 7.36
CA LYS A 51 6.92 12.82 6.91
C LYS A 51 5.95 13.03 8.05
N GLU A 52 5.19 14.15 8.02
CA GLU A 52 4.21 14.46 9.05
C GLU A 52 3.17 13.35 9.22
N ARG A 53 2.76 12.74 8.10
CA ARG A 53 1.74 11.69 8.07
C ARG A 53 1.88 10.82 6.83
N ARG A 54 1.67 9.54 7.04
CA ARG A 54 1.61 8.52 5.98
C ARG A 54 0.25 7.82 5.97
N PHE A 55 -0.38 7.68 7.15
CA PHE A 55 -1.74 7.17 7.28
C PHE A 55 -2.64 8.21 7.91
N LEU A 56 -3.85 8.31 7.37
CA LEU A 56 -4.95 9.12 7.88
C LEU A 56 -6.13 8.19 8.14
N VAL A 57 -6.57 8.13 9.40
CA VAL A 57 -7.60 7.20 9.85
C VAL A 57 -8.84 7.99 10.20
N HIS A 58 -9.91 7.74 9.48
CA HIS A 58 -11.23 8.34 9.65
C HIS A 58 -12.16 7.34 10.33
N GLU A 59 -13.06 7.83 11.17
CA GLU A 59 -14.14 7.02 11.71
C GLU A 59 -15.23 6.80 10.65
N GLY A 60 -15.68 5.56 10.48
CA GLY A 60 -16.78 5.20 9.58
C GLY A 60 -16.88 3.70 9.38
N SER A 61 -17.80 3.25 8.55
CA SER A 61 -18.19 1.85 8.45
C SER A 61 -17.55 1.07 7.29
N ALA A 62 -16.75 1.73 6.45
CA ALA A 62 -16.19 1.10 5.25
C ALA A 62 -15.22 -0.04 5.58
N ASN A 63 -14.41 0.11 6.64
CA ASN A 63 -13.34 -0.80 7.02
C ASN A 63 -12.41 -1.12 5.83
N ASP A 64 -12.00 -0.07 5.11
CA ASP A 64 -11.26 -0.17 3.85
C ASP A 64 -10.36 1.06 3.63
N ALA A 65 -9.47 1.00 2.63
CA ALA A 65 -8.79 2.18 2.12
C ALA A 65 -9.76 3.02 1.27
N THR A 66 -9.97 4.26 1.66
CA THR A 66 -10.86 5.19 0.97
C THR A 66 -10.13 6.03 -0.06
N TYR A 67 -8.84 6.29 0.13
CA TYR A 67 -8.00 6.94 -0.85
C TYR A 67 -6.52 6.51 -0.77
N LEU A 68 -5.85 6.58 -1.92
CA LEU A 68 -4.42 6.36 -2.11
C LEU A 68 -3.81 7.66 -2.64
N GLY A 69 -2.75 8.16 -2.01
CA GLY A 69 -2.03 9.34 -2.46
C GLY A 69 -0.69 8.99 -3.10
N TYR A 70 -0.58 9.15 -4.41
CA TYR A 70 0.69 9.11 -5.13
C TYR A 70 1.28 10.51 -5.17
N VAL A 71 2.46 10.68 -4.58
CA VAL A 71 3.14 11.97 -4.46
C VAL A 71 4.22 12.08 -5.51
N ALA A 72 4.15 13.15 -6.31
CA ALA A 72 5.16 13.48 -7.28
C ALA A 72 6.38 14.13 -6.61
N THR A 73 7.56 13.86 -7.14
CA THR A 73 8.84 14.41 -6.64
C THR A 73 8.91 15.93 -6.74
N ASP A 74 8.27 16.50 -7.75
CA ASP A 74 8.24 17.94 -8.01
C ASP A 74 6.97 18.39 -8.77
N GLU A 75 6.81 19.69 -8.96
CA GLU A 75 5.66 20.30 -9.67
C GLU A 75 5.59 19.87 -11.15
N ALA A 76 6.73 19.62 -11.80
CA ALA A 76 6.75 19.20 -13.19
C ALA A 76 6.23 17.76 -13.34
N ALA A 77 6.69 16.87 -12.48
CA ALA A 77 6.21 15.50 -12.40
C ALA A 77 4.71 15.43 -12.05
N PHE A 78 4.24 16.31 -11.15
CA PHE A 78 2.82 16.43 -10.83
C PHE A 78 1.99 16.84 -12.03
N ALA A 79 2.40 17.91 -12.74
CA ALA A 79 1.71 18.40 -13.93
C ALA A 79 1.67 17.35 -15.04
N GLU A 80 2.76 16.64 -15.28
CA GLU A 80 2.84 15.55 -16.26
C GLU A 80 1.93 14.38 -15.93
N SER A 81 1.93 13.94 -14.67
CA SER A 81 1.04 12.88 -14.19
C SER A 81 -0.44 13.27 -14.34
N LEU A 82 -0.79 14.54 -14.09
CA LEU A 82 -2.15 15.04 -14.33
C LEU A 82 -2.52 15.04 -15.81
N LEU A 83 -1.60 15.42 -16.70
CA LEU A 83 -1.83 15.39 -18.15
C LEU A 83 -2.05 13.95 -18.62
N ARG A 84 -1.24 13.00 -18.15
CA ARG A 84 -1.38 11.56 -18.45
C ARG A 84 -2.76 11.04 -18.00
N LEU A 85 -3.12 11.31 -16.74
CA LEU A 85 -4.41 10.90 -16.19
C LEU A 85 -5.58 11.46 -16.99
N ARG A 86 -5.55 12.74 -17.36
CA ARG A 86 -6.60 13.38 -18.17
C ARG A 86 -6.67 12.82 -19.59
N ALA A 87 -5.54 12.42 -20.18
CA ALA A 87 -5.48 11.86 -21.53
C ALA A 87 -6.21 10.52 -21.67
N THR A 88 -6.40 9.77 -20.58
CA THR A 88 -7.22 8.54 -20.56
C THR A 88 -8.72 8.80 -20.58
N GLY A 89 -9.16 10.07 -20.52
CA GLY A 89 -10.58 10.41 -20.39
C GLY A 89 -11.11 10.32 -18.96
N ALA A 90 -10.27 10.05 -17.97
CA ALA A 90 -10.67 10.01 -16.56
C ALA A 90 -11.20 11.37 -16.09
N SER A 91 -12.25 11.36 -15.27
CA SER A 91 -12.76 12.55 -14.61
C SER A 91 -11.79 12.93 -13.48
N VAL A 92 -11.07 14.04 -13.64
CA VAL A 92 -10.10 14.52 -12.67
C VAL A 92 -10.64 15.79 -12.01
N ALA A 93 -10.75 15.78 -10.68
CA ALA A 93 -11.11 16.94 -9.88
C ALA A 93 -9.88 17.45 -9.11
N GLU A 94 -9.84 18.75 -8.88
CA GLU A 94 -8.83 19.34 -8.00
C GLU A 94 -9.28 19.20 -6.54
N GLY A 95 -8.34 18.87 -5.66
CA GLY A 95 -8.60 18.82 -4.24
C GLY A 95 -8.80 20.22 -3.67
N THR A 96 -9.65 20.31 -2.67
CA THR A 96 -9.86 21.56 -1.92
C THR A 96 -8.63 21.90 -1.06
N VAL A 97 -8.50 23.16 -0.67
CA VAL A 97 -7.46 23.61 0.29
C VAL A 97 -7.53 22.83 1.60
N ALA A 98 -8.74 22.51 2.06
CA ALA A 98 -8.94 21.72 3.27
C ALA A 98 -8.42 20.28 3.13
N GLU A 99 -8.70 19.65 1.99
CA GLU A 99 -8.18 18.29 1.68
C GLU A 99 -6.66 18.29 1.57
N ALA A 100 -6.07 19.23 0.82
CA ALA A 100 -4.62 19.35 0.69
C ALA A 100 -3.94 19.54 2.06
N ARG A 101 -4.51 20.40 2.91
CA ARG A 101 -4.05 20.59 4.30
C ARG A 101 -4.16 19.31 5.12
N LEU A 102 -5.28 18.59 4.99
CA LEU A 102 -5.48 17.33 5.71
C LEU A 102 -4.45 16.26 5.29
N ARG A 103 -4.05 16.22 4.01
CA ARG A 103 -3.01 15.31 3.50
C ARG A 103 -1.59 15.80 3.82
N GLY A 104 -1.43 17.08 4.19
CA GLY A 104 -0.11 17.70 4.35
C GLY A 104 0.62 17.89 3.02
N VAL A 105 -0.10 18.25 1.95
CA VAL A 105 0.47 18.43 0.60
C VAL A 105 0.22 19.84 0.08
N LYS A 106 1.05 20.29 -0.89
CA LYS A 106 0.91 21.62 -1.51
C LYS A 106 -0.10 21.62 -2.64
N GLY A 107 -0.12 20.56 -3.44
CA GLY A 107 -1.04 20.38 -4.57
C GLY A 107 -1.72 19.01 -4.49
N LEU A 108 -2.99 18.97 -4.90
CA LEU A 108 -3.81 17.76 -4.85
C LEU A 108 -4.84 17.75 -5.97
N ALA A 109 -4.89 16.66 -6.72
CA ALA A 109 -5.97 16.34 -7.63
C ALA A 109 -6.33 14.87 -7.50
N TYR A 110 -7.53 14.48 -7.91
CA TYR A 110 -7.98 13.10 -7.72
C TYR A 110 -8.94 12.61 -8.79
N THR A 111 -9.02 11.29 -8.89
CA THR A 111 -10.00 10.56 -9.69
C THR A 111 -10.49 9.33 -8.94
N GLN A 112 -11.50 8.65 -9.46
CA GLN A 112 -11.91 7.32 -8.98
C GLN A 112 -11.24 6.25 -9.84
N ALA A 113 -10.57 5.30 -9.19
CA ALA A 113 -10.11 4.10 -9.85
C ALA A 113 -11.30 3.21 -10.29
N PRO A 114 -11.15 2.36 -11.31
CA PRO A 114 -12.23 1.47 -11.77
C PRO A 114 -12.86 0.61 -10.67
N TRP A 115 -12.09 0.24 -9.64
CA TRP A 115 -12.58 -0.51 -8.49
C TRP A 115 -13.20 0.36 -7.39
N GLY A 116 -13.36 1.66 -7.63
CA GLY A 116 -14.10 2.58 -6.77
C GLY A 116 -13.29 3.15 -5.59
N THR A 117 -11.98 2.95 -5.50
CA THR A 117 -11.12 3.65 -4.55
C THR A 117 -10.70 5.00 -5.13
N ARG A 118 -10.74 6.07 -4.35
CA ARG A 118 -10.22 7.37 -4.75
C ARG A 118 -8.70 7.32 -4.87
N VAL A 119 -8.15 7.71 -6.02
CA VAL A 119 -6.72 7.87 -6.24
C VAL A 119 -6.39 9.34 -6.36
N GLU A 120 -5.44 9.77 -5.54
CA GLU A 120 -4.99 11.14 -5.44
C GLU A 120 -3.58 11.26 -6.06
N LEU A 121 -3.37 12.25 -6.92
CA LEU A 121 -2.06 12.74 -7.31
C LEU A 121 -1.77 13.97 -6.46
N ALA A 122 -0.59 14.03 -5.86
CA ALA A 122 -0.21 15.10 -4.96
C ALA A 122 1.24 15.54 -5.19
N VAL A 123 1.59 16.70 -4.66
CA VAL A 123 2.96 17.23 -4.65
C VAL A 123 3.26 17.96 -3.35
N GLY A 124 4.50 17.88 -2.90
CA GLY A 124 5.00 18.63 -1.74
C GLY A 124 4.49 18.12 -0.41
N LEU A 125 4.61 16.80 -0.18
CA LEU A 125 4.29 16.15 1.09
C LEU A 125 5.17 16.70 2.22
N ALA A 126 4.55 17.19 3.28
CA ALA A 126 5.19 17.89 4.38
C ALA A 126 6.08 16.97 5.24
N ASP A 127 7.22 17.51 5.65
CA ASP A 127 8.11 16.88 6.60
C ASP A 127 7.68 17.17 8.03
N ALA A 128 7.82 16.18 8.91
CA ALA A 128 7.54 16.31 10.32
C ALA A 128 8.57 17.23 11.01
N SER A 129 8.12 17.95 12.03
CA SER A 129 8.99 18.83 12.83
C SER A 129 10.01 18.06 13.70
N THR A 130 9.79 16.76 13.91
CA THR A 130 10.64 15.89 14.72
C THR A 130 11.03 14.63 13.94
N PRO A 131 12.22 14.07 14.18
CA PRO A 131 12.60 12.79 13.58
C PRO A 131 11.63 11.66 13.94
N PHE A 132 11.53 10.66 13.07
CA PHE A 132 10.89 9.41 13.43
C PHE A 132 11.80 8.61 14.37
N ALA A 133 11.29 8.16 15.50
CA ALA A 133 12.02 7.40 16.50
C ALA A 133 11.09 6.45 17.25
N SER A 134 10.91 5.24 16.72
CA SER A 134 10.13 4.18 17.34
C SER A 134 11.05 3.16 18.02
N GLU A 135 10.88 2.97 19.32
CA GLU A 135 11.61 1.93 20.07
C GLU A 135 11.21 0.52 19.62
N LEU A 136 9.98 0.36 19.11
CA LEU A 136 9.47 -0.92 18.60
C LEU A 136 9.98 -1.25 17.19
N MET A 137 10.59 -0.26 16.51
CA MET A 137 11.06 -0.37 15.14
C MET A 137 12.43 0.29 14.99
N PRO A 138 13.49 -0.25 15.65
CA PRO A 138 14.83 0.29 15.58
C PRO A 138 15.33 0.41 14.12
N GLY A 139 15.84 1.61 13.76
CA GLY A 139 16.27 1.93 12.41
C GLY A 139 15.13 2.31 11.46
N GLY A 140 13.88 2.11 11.86
CA GLY A 140 12.70 2.56 11.13
C GLY A 140 12.31 1.71 9.92
N PHE A 141 11.71 2.39 8.95
CA PHE A 141 11.17 1.79 7.73
C PHE A 141 11.96 2.24 6.50
N VAL A 142 11.87 1.45 5.43
CA VAL A 142 12.50 1.73 4.14
C VAL A 142 11.52 2.51 3.28
N THR A 143 11.69 3.84 3.23
CA THR A 143 10.76 4.75 2.54
C THR A 143 11.44 5.70 1.57
N GLU A 144 12.70 6.05 1.78
CA GLU A 144 13.40 7.10 1.02
C GLU A 144 13.44 6.78 -0.48
N GLY A 145 12.78 7.61 -1.29
CA GLY A 145 12.64 7.42 -2.74
C GLY A 145 11.74 6.25 -3.16
N LEU A 146 11.21 5.47 -2.21
CA LEU A 146 10.40 4.27 -2.45
C LEU A 146 8.95 4.40 -1.94
N GLY A 147 8.65 5.50 -1.23
CA GLY A 147 7.35 5.70 -0.61
C GLY A 147 7.09 4.78 0.59
N LEU A 148 5.87 4.84 1.13
CA LEU A 148 5.53 4.17 2.40
C LEU A 148 5.54 2.62 2.32
N GLY A 149 5.43 2.05 1.13
CA GLY A 149 5.29 0.61 0.93
C GLY A 149 4.48 0.29 -0.32
N HIS A 150 3.62 -0.73 -0.26
CA HIS A 150 2.69 -1.05 -1.33
C HIS A 150 1.28 -1.35 -0.84
N THR A 151 0.33 -1.35 -1.77
CA THR A 151 -1.06 -1.78 -1.55
C THR A 151 -1.44 -2.88 -2.53
N VAL A 152 -2.27 -3.82 -2.06
CA VAL A 152 -2.84 -4.87 -2.89
C VAL A 152 -4.36 -4.82 -2.82
N PHE A 153 -5.01 -4.76 -3.96
CA PHE A 153 -6.47 -4.76 -4.09
C PHE A 153 -6.95 -6.02 -4.79
N PHE A 154 -8.10 -6.53 -4.38
CA PHE A 154 -8.82 -7.53 -5.14
C PHE A 154 -9.87 -6.87 -6.03
N ILE A 155 -9.78 -7.16 -7.32
CA ILE A 155 -10.66 -6.65 -8.35
C ILE A 155 -11.64 -7.76 -8.72
N ALA A 156 -12.88 -7.61 -8.25
CA ALA A 156 -13.96 -8.53 -8.59
C ALA A 156 -14.53 -8.19 -9.96
N GLY A 157 -14.96 -9.20 -10.69
CA GLY A 157 -15.62 -9.06 -11.99
C GLY A 157 -15.03 -9.96 -13.05
N GLY A 158 -15.36 -9.66 -14.31
CA GLY A 158 -14.91 -10.40 -15.48
C GLY A 158 -13.67 -9.79 -16.15
N PRO A 159 -13.33 -10.29 -17.35
CA PRO A 159 -12.16 -9.82 -18.10
C PRO A 159 -12.18 -8.32 -18.42
N GLU A 160 -13.36 -7.70 -18.52
CA GLU A 160 -13.50 -6.27 -18.83
C GLU A 160 -13.08 -5.42 -17.62
N GLU A 161 -13.59 -5.70 -16.42
CA GLU A 161 -13.24 -5.00 -15.19
C GLU A 161 -11.75 -5.18 -14.86
N HIS A 162 -11.22 -6.39 -15.09
CA HIS A 162 -9.81 -6.68 -14.91
C HIS A 162 -8.93 -5.88 -15.88
N ALA A 163 -9.33 -5.79 -17.16
CA ALA A 163 -8.61 -5.01 -18.16
C ALA A 163 -8.64 -3.51 -17.86
N GLN A 164 -9.80 -2.99 -17.42
CA GLN A 164 -9.94 -1.59 -17.02
C GLN A 164 -9.03 -1.25 -15.82
N ALA A 165 -8.96 -2.12 -14.82
CA ALA A 165 -8.10 -1.93 -13.66
C ALA A 165 -6.60 -1.96 -14.03
N ALA A 166 -6.19 -2.89 -14.91
CA ALA A 166 -4.81 -2.95 -15.42
C ALA A 166 -4.45 -1.70 -16.23
N ALA A 167 -5.31 -1.29 -17.17
CA ALA A 167 -5.12 -0.07 -17.97
C ALA A 167 -5.05 1.19 -17.09
N PHE A 168 -5.81 1.26 -16.01
CA PHE A 168 -5.71 2.38 -15.07
C PHE A 168 -4.33 2.45 -14.41
N ALA A 169 -3.75 1.33 -13.99
CA ALA A 169 -2.40 1.32 -13.44
C ALA A 169 -1.35 1.73 -14.49
N GLU A 170 -1.43 1.16 -15.69
CA GLU A 170 -0.42 1.33 -16.74
C GLU A 170 -0.55 2.69 -17.48
N GLU A 171 -1.75 3.03 -17.93
CA GLU A 171 -1.96 4.21 -18.79
C GLU A 171 -2.25 5.48 -17.99
N ALA A 172 -3.08 5.38 -16.92
CA ALA A 172 -3.48 6.54 -16.14
C ALA A 172 -2.41 6.93 -15.10
N LEU A 173 -1.88 5.96 -14.35
CA LEU A 173 -0.84 6.21 -13.35
C LEU A 173 0.58 6.13 -13.93
N GLY A 174 0.75 5.57 -15.14
CA GLY A 174 2.06 5.41 -15.78
C GLY A 174 2.95 4.40 -15.07
N MET A 175 2.36 3.43 -14.41
CA MET A 175 3.09 2.37 -13.74
C MET A 175 3.56 1.29 -14.72
N VAL A 176 4.64 0.63 -14.39
CA VAL A 176 5.21 -0.47 -15.18
C VAL A 176 4.94 -1.79 -14.49
N LEU A 177 4.55 -2.81 -15.26
CA LEU A 177 4.37 -4.17 -14.76
C LEU A 177 5.74 -4.77 -14.41
N SER A 178 5.96 -5.10 -13.14
CA SER A 178 7.18 -5.78 -12.69
C SER A 178 7.14 -7.27 -13.00
N ASP A 179 6.04 -7.90 -12.65
CA ASP A 179 5.76 -9.31 -12.90
C ASP A 179 4.30 -9.64 -12.60
N PHE A 180 3.96 -10.91 -12.72
CA PHE A 180 2.65 -11.40 -12.33
C PHE A 180 2.69 -12.81 -11.77
N TYR A 181 1.78 -13.06 -10.85
CA TYR A 181 1.50 -14.37 -10.33
C TYR A 181 0.27 -14.94 -11.01
N GLU A 182 0.31 -16.19 -11.42
CA GLU A 182 -0.82 -16.86 -12.05
C GLU A 182 -0.88 -18.33 -11.65
N THR A 183 -1.99 -18.77 -11.10
CA THR A 183 -2.24 -20.15 -10.67
C THR A 183 -3.66 -20.59 -11.03
N GLY A 184 -3.92 -21.91 -10.96
CA GLY A 184 -5.20 -22.48 -11.32
C GLY A 184 -5.40 -22.58 -12.83
N GLU A 185 -6.51 -23.19 -13.23
CA GLU A 185 -6.95 -23.34 -14.62
C GLU A 185 -8.46 -23.07 -14.74
N GLY A 186 -8.90 -22.65 -15.92
CA GLY A 186 -10.32 -22.42 -16.19
C GLY A 186 -10.91 -21.32 -15.29
N GLU A 187 -12.03 -21.61 -14.64
CA GLU A 187 -12.74 -20.68 -13.74
C GLU A 187 -12.02 -20.46 -12.40
N ASP A 188 -11.15 -21.41 -11.99
CA ASP A 188 -10.35 -21.30 -10.77
C ASP A 188 -9.03 -20.53 -11.00
N LYS A 189 -8.87 -19.93 -12.17
CA LYS A 189 -7.67 -19.17 -12.49
C LYS A 189 -7.63 -17.89 -11.68
N PHE A 190 -6.55 -17.75 -10.87
CA PHE A 190 -6.21 -16.54 -10.16
C PHE A 190 -4.99 -15.88 -10.80
N ARG A 191 -5.05 -14.57 -10.95
CA ARG A 191 -3.92 -13.75 -11.40
C ARG A 191 -3.78 -12.53 -10.51
N ALA A 192 -2.55 -12.16 -10.19
CA ALA A 192 -2.19 -10.89 -9.59
C ALA A 192 -1.07 -10.23 -10.38
N ASN A 193 -1.28 -8.98 -10.76
CA ASN A 193 -0.29 -8.14 -11.44
C ASN A 193 0.36 -7.21 -10.41
N PHE A 194 1.69 -7.03 -10.51
CA PHE A 194 2.48 -6.19 -9.62
C PHE A 194 3.07 -5.02 -10.41
N TYR A 195 2.77 -3.79 -9.99
CA TYR A 195 3.11 -2.57 -10.71
C TYR A 195 4.00 -1.67 -9.87
N HIS A 196 5.03 -1.09 -10.48
CA HIS A 196 5.91 -0.13 -9.84
C HIS A 196 5.85 1.24 -10.53
N CYS A 197 6.13 2.30 -9.76
CA CYS A 197 6.30 3.66 -10.22
C CYS A 197 7.63 4.28 -9.77
N ASN A 198 8.47 3.49 -9.11
CA ASN A 198 9.80 3.84 -8.63
C ASN A 198 10.63 2.55 -8.45
N GLY A 199 11.76 2.62 -7.77
CA GLY A 199 12.64 1.46 -7.55
C GLY A 199 12.06 0.34 -6.66
N ARG A 200 10.94 0.54 -5.96
CA ARG A 200 10.26 -0.54 -5.23
C ARG A 200 9.67 -1.53 -6.22
N HIS A 201 9.88 -2.83 -6.01
CA HIS A 201 9.38 -3.87 -6.92
C HIS A 201 7.90 -3.69 -7.32
N HIS A 202 7.07 -3.28 -6.39
CA HIS A 202 5.72 -2.82 -6.67
C HIS A 202 5.22 -1.86 -5.59
N THR A 203 4.41 -0.89 -5.99
CA THR A 203 3.70 0.05 -5.14
C THR A 203 2.20 -0.23 -5.16
N LEU A 204 1.73 -0.91 -6.20
CA LEU A 204 0.36 -1.37 -6.38
C LEU A 204 0.37 -2.81 -6.90
N ALA A 205 -0.48 -3.66 -6.34
CA ALA A 205 -0.80 -4.94 -6.96
C ALA A 205 -2.32 -5.11 -7.06
N LEU A 206 -2.74 -5.76 -8.14
CA LEU A 206 -4.15 -6.04 -8.46
C LEU A 206 -4.34 -7.54 -8.60
N GLY A 207 -5.06 -8.15 -7.67
CA GLY A 207 -5.49 -9.54 -7.74
C GLY A 207 -6.85 -9.64 -8.40
N PHE A 208 -6.98 -10.45 -9.44
CA PHE A 208 -8.17 -10.56 -10.27
C PHE A 208 -8.97 -11.80 -9.89
N LEU A 209 -10.23 -11.60 -9.51
CA LEU A 209 -11.15 -12.61 -9.02
C LEU A 209 -12.53 -12.46 -9.71
N ALA A 210 -13.26 -13.57 -9.88
CA ALA A 210 -14.63 -13.50 -10.33
C ALA A 210 -15.54 -12.81 -9.30
N GLU A 211 -15.32 -13.12 -8.01
CA GLU A 211 -16.04 -12.55 -6.88
C GLU A 211 -15.08 -12.09 -5.80
N SER A 212 -15.41 -11.02 -5.08
CA SER A 212 -14.60 -10.55 -3.97
C SER A 212 -14.75 -11.47 -2.74
N PRO A 213 -13.66 -11.92 -2.13
CA PRO A 213 -13.72 -12.74 -0.92
C PRO A 213 -14.07 -11.93 0.34
N SER A 214 -14.11 -10.60 0.24
CA SER A 214 -14.34 -9.67 1.35
C SER A 214 -15.12 -8.45 0.85
N PRO A 215 -15.91 -7.80 1.72
CA PRO A 215 -16.48 -6.48 1.42
C PRO A 215 -15.41 -5.42 1.17
N ALA A 216 -14.26 -5.50 1.86
CA ALA A 216 -13.12 -4.63 1.63
C ALA A 216 -12.45 -4.97 0.29
N LYS A 217 -12.09 -3.94 -0.46
CA LYS A 217 -11.33 -4.07 -1.72
C LYS A 217 -9.84 -4.22 -1.42
N LEU A 218 -9.36 -3.52 -0.40
CA LEU A 218 -7.99 -3.61 0.07
C LEU A 218 -7.73 -4.99 0.69
N HIS A 219 -6.82 -5.76 0.10
CA HIS A 219 -6.35 -7.00 0.69
C HIS A 219 -5.32 -6.71 1.79
N HIS A 220 -4.28 -5.97 1.45
CA HIS A 220 -3.28 -5.56 2.44
C HIS A 220 -2.51 -4.30 2.07
N VAL A 221 -1.88 -3.73 3.08
CA VAL A 221 -0.80 -2.74 2.96
C VAL A 221 0.49 -3.40 3.43
N MET A 222 1.57 -3.26 2.68
CA MET A 222 2.90 -3.70 3.10
C MET A 222 3.74 -2.52 3.57
N LEU A 223 4.44 -2.71 4.68
CA LEU A 223 5.47 -1.82 5.19
C LEU A 223 6.81 -2.57 5.23
N GLU A 224 7.87 -1.93 4.72
CA GLU A 224 9.20 -2.51 4.73
C GLU A 224 10.04 -1.89 5.85
N THR A 225 10.60 -2.75 6.71
CA THR A 225 11.55 -2.35 7.76
C THR A 225 12.98 -2.67 7.37
N VAL A 226 13.94 -2.02 8.03
CA VAL A 226 15.37 -2.09 7.68
C VAL A 226 16.04 -3.42 7.98
N ASN A 227 15.44 -4.28 8.82
CA ASN A 227 16.08 -5.55 9.21
C ASN A 227 15.07 -6.63 9.62
N ALA A 228 15.55 -7.89 9.66
CA ALA A 228 14.73 -9.05 9.98
C ALA A 228 14.35 -9.15 11.47
N ASP A 229 15.13 -8.56 12.37
CA ASP A 229 14.81 -8.58 13.80
C ASP A 229 13.53 -7.77 14.08
N ASN A 230 13.34 -6.65 13.38
CA ASN A 230 12.11 -5.88 13.47
C ASN A 230 10.88 -6.69 13.01
N VAL A 231 11.03 -7.50 11.95
CA VAL A 231 9.96 -8.40 11.49
C VAL A 231 9.66 -9.44 12.56
N GLY A 232 10.68 -10.09 13.13
CA GLY A 232 10.53 -11.09 14.18
C GLY A 232 9.89 -10.52 15.45
N CYS A 233 10.38 -9.36 15.92
CA CYS A 233 9.80 -8.69 17.10
C CYS A 233 8.34 -8.25 16.88
N ALA A 234 7.99 -7.79 15.67
CA ALA A 234 6.61 -7.43 15.35
C ALA A 234 5.71 -8.68 15.27
N PHE A 235 6.23 -9.78 14.75
CA PHE A 235 5.53 -11.07 14.77
C PHE A 235 5.22 -11.50 16.19
N ASP A 236 6.21 -11.45 17.11
CA ASP A 236 6.00 -11.79 18.53
C ASP A 236 4.97 -10.87 19.19
N ARG A 237 4.99 -9.55 18.88
CA ARG A 237 3.98 -8.60 19.38
C ARG A 237 2.58 -8.93 18.86
N ALA A 238 2.44 -9.27 17.58
CA ALA A 238 1.16 -9.69 17.01
C ALA A 238 0.62 -10.96 17.68
N VAL A 239 1.48 -11.95 17.92
CA VAL A 239 1.13 -13.18 18.65
C VAL A 239 0.70 -12.86 20.08
N ALA A 240 1.48 -12.04 20.80
CA ALA A 240 1.18 -11.67 22.20
C ALA A 240 -0.13 -10.88 22.31
N ALA A 241 -0.46 -10.06 21.34
CA ALA A 241 -1.71 -9.29 21.24
C ALA A 241 -2.91 -10.15 20.76
N GLY A 242 -2.70 -11.43 20.40
CA GLY A 242 -3.74 -12.29 19.87
C GLY A 242 -4.27 -11.89 18.49
N VAL A 243 -3.47 -11.14 17.73
CA VAL A 243 -3.84 -10.73 16.37
C VAL A 243 -3.79 -11.94 15.43
N PRO A 244 -4.83 -12.18 14.61
CA PRO A 244 -4.80 -13.28 13.65
C PRO A 244 -3.68 -13.10 12.61
N ILE A 245 -2.95 -14.20 12.34
CA ILE A 245 -1.82 -14.24 11.40
C ILE A 245 -2.14 -15.25 10.30
N PRO A 246 -2.81 -14.81 9.21
CA PRO A 246 -3.18 -15.71 8.11
C PRO A 246 -1.97 -16.22 7.33
N ASN A 247 -0.90 -15.43 7.27
CA ASN A 247 0.36 -15.81 6.65
C ASN A 247 1.51 -15.54 7.64
N GLY A 248 2.01 -16.60 8.27
CA GLY A 248 3.17 -16.53 9.16
C GLY A 248 4.44 -16.16 8.40
N LEU A 249 5.57 -16.19 9.10
CA LEU A 249 6.87 -15.86 8.50
C LEU A 249 7.13 -16.66 7.23
N GLY A 250 7.54 -15.96 6.17
CA GLY A 250 7.82 -16.56 4.87
C GLY A 250 8.58 -15.61 3.95
N LYS A 251 8.84 -16.06 2.74
CA LYS A 251 9.56 -15.28 1.73
C LYS A 251 8.92 -15.40 0.36
N HIS A 252 8.61 -14.23 -0.23
CA HIS A 252 8.08 -14.16 -1.58
C HIS A 252 9.14 -14.50 -2.65
N LEU A 253 8.68 -14.98 -3.82
CA LEU A 253 9.56 -15.30 -4.94
C LEU A 253 9.85 -14.06 -5.79
N ASN A 254 8.84 -13.23 -5.99
CA ASN A 254 8.89 -12.08 -6.91
C ASN A 254 9.73 -10.94 -6.34
N ASP A 255 9.27 -10.29 -5.31
CA ASP A 255 9.95 -9.14 -4.69
C ASP A 255 11.00 -9.52 -3.64
N ARG A 256 11.11 -10.84 -3.32
CA ARG A 256 12.04 -11.40 -2.32
C ARG A 256 11.80 -10.94 -0.90
N MET A 257 10.66 -10.29 -0.64
CA MET A 257 10.29 -9.82 0.70
C MET A 257 10.22 -10.99 1.68
N PHE A 258 10.91 -10.87 2.81
CA PHE A 258 10.75 -11.74 3.98
C PHE A 258 9.84 -11.02 4.97
N GLY A 259 8.70 -11.62 5.32
CA GLY A 259 7.72 -10.97 6.16
C GLY A 259 6.63 -11.90 6.67
N PHE A 260 5.61 -11.30 7.26
CA PHE A 260 4.37 -11.96 7.69
C PHE A 260 3.18 -11.01 7.52
N TYR A 261 1.98 -11.59 7.58
CA TYR A 261 0.72 -10.85 7.47
C TYR A 261 -0.09 -10.98 8.74
N SER A 262 -0.66 -9.89 9.20
CA SER A 262 -1.57 -9.86 10.34
C SER A 262 -2.86 -9.12 9.99
N VAL A 263 -4.00 -9.58 10.55
CA VAL A 263 -5.30 -8.98 10.29
C VAL A 263 -5.48 -7.75 11.18
N THR A 264 -5.78 -6.61 10.59
CA THR A 264 -6.06 -5.38 11.31
C THR A 264 -7.42 -5.43 12.02
N PRO A 265 -7.70 -4.56 12.99
CA PRO A 265 -9.04 -4.43 13.56
C PRO A 265 -10.14 -4.07 12.54
N ALA A 266 -9.75 -3.50 11.38
CA ALA A 266 -10.66 -3.22 10.28
C ALA A 266 -10.92 -4.42 9.34
N GLY A 267 -10.18 -5.54 9.50
CA GLY A 267 -10.41 -6.78 8.76
C GLY A 267 -9.54 -6.98 7.52
N PHE A 268 -8.96 -5.95 6.94
CA PHE A 268 -7.89 -6.11 5.93
C PHE A 268 -6.56 -6.42 6.62
N GLN A 269 -5.54 -6.80 5.85
CA GLN A 269 -4.26 -7.23 6.41
C GLN A 269 -3.21 -6.12 6.33
N MET A 270 -2.21 -6.21 7.20
CA MET A 270 -0.93 -5.55 7.03
C MET A 270 0.17 -6.59 6.93
N GLU A 271 1.03 -6.42 5.94
CA GLU A 271 2.28 -7.14 5.79
C GLU A 271 3.41 -6.29 6.37
N LEU A 272 4.23 -6.88 7.21
CA LEU A 272 5.50 -6.29 7.62
C LEU A 272 6.63 -7.17 7.11
N GLY A 273 7.51 -6.58 6.31
CA GLY A 273 8.59 -7.30 5.67
C GLY A 273 9.90 -6.53 5.62
N THR A 274 10.93 -7.20 5.11
CA THR A 274 12.28 -6.65 4.90
C THR A 274 12.98 -7.32 3.73
N GLY A 275 13.93 -6.61 3.12
CA GLY A 275 14.81 -7.14 2.09
C GLY A 275 14.16 -7.28 0.73
N GLY A 276 13.21 -6.40 0.41
CA GLY A 276 12.63 -6.27 -0.91
C GLY A 276 13.69 -5.96 -1.97
N VAL A 277 13.49 -6.47 -3.17
CA VAL A 277 14.38 -6.19 -4.29
C VAL A 277 14.09 -4.80 -4.85
N ILE A 278 15.14 -4.11 -5.28
CA ILE A 278 15.03 -2.87 -6.04
C ILE A 278 15.02 -3.23 -7.52
N VAL A 279 14.10 -2.62 -8.26
CA VAL A 279 13.93 -2.79 -9.70
C VAL A 279 14.32 -1.52 -10.46
N ASP A 280 14.66 -1.69 -11.71
CA ASP A 280 14.97 -0.61 -12.67
C ASP A 280 14.35 -0.95 -14.05
N ASP A 281 14.60 -0.10 -15.04
CA ASP A 281 14.08 -0.26 -16.41
C ASP A 281 14.52 -1.56 -17.11
N SER A 282 15.54 -2.23 -16.61
CA SER A 282 16.02 -3.51 -17.12
C SER A 282 15.34 -4.73 -16.49
N TRP A 283 14.47 -4.52 -15.48
CA TRP A 283 13.81 -5.60 -14.77
C TRP A 283 12.93 -6.43 -15.71
N PRO A 284 13.14 -7.76 -15.78
CA PRO A 284 12.34 -8.60 -16.69
C PRO A 284 10.97 -8.91 -16.07
N VAL A 285 9.93 -8.79 -16.86
CA VAL A 285 8.60 -9.29 -16.46
C VAL A 285 8.60 -10.81 -16.42
N VAL A 286 8.35 -11.40 -15.26
CA VAL A 286 8.37 -12.84 -15.02
C VAL A 286 6.98 -13.32 -14.59
N ARG A 287 6.58 -14.50 -15.07
CA ARG A 287 5.40 -15.22 -14.57
C ARG A 287 5.80 -16.16 -13.44
N TYR A 288 5.14 -16.04 -12.30
CA TYR A 288 5.28 -16.94 -11.17
C TYR A 288 4.06 -17.86 -11.03
N GLY A 289 4.28 -19.14 -10.77
CA GLY A 289 3.20 -20.11 -10.50
C GLY A 289 2.80 -20.20 -9.03
N ARG A 290 3.49 -19.50 -8.14
CA ARG A 290 3.23 -19.42 -6.71
C ARG A 290 3.80 -18.13 -6.15
N ALA A 291 3.17 -17.58 -5.08
CA ALA A 291 3.61 -16.33 -4.47
C ALA A 291 4.85 -16.53 -3.58
N SER A 292 4.87 -17.59 -2.78
CA SER A 292 5.90 -17.78 -1.77
C SER A 292 6.91 -18.86 -2.15
N GLY A 293 8.18 -18.59 -1.91
CA GLY A 293 9.27 -19.57 -2.01
C GLY A 293 9.20 -20.59 -0.87
N TRP A 294 8.91 -20.11 0.33
CA TRP A 294 8.71 -20.88 1.55
C TRP A 294 7.91 -20.07 2.58
N GLY A 295 7.39 -20.74 3.61
CA GLY A 295 6.62 -20.11 4.70
C GLY A 295 5.23 -19.65 4.26
N HIS A 296 4.76 -18.56 4.85
CA HIS A 296 3.42 -17.98 4.67
C HIS A 296 2.30 -19.01 4.89
N GLN A 297 2.51 -19.91 5.85
CA GLN A 297 1.44 -20.78 6.34
C GLN A 297 0.66 -20.07 7.43
N PRO A 298 -0.65 -20.32 7.57
CA PRO A 298 -1.42 -19.80 8.69
C PRO A 298 -0.76 -20.16 10.02
N PHE A 299 -0.60 -19.17 10.89
CA PHE A 299 -0.02 -19.38 12.21
C PHE A 299 -1.14 -19.53 13.23
N THR A 300 -1.10 -20.62 13.98
CA THR A 300 -1.97 -20.87 15.14
C THR A 300 -1.10 -21.00 16.37
N PRO A 301 -1.25 -20.13 17.39
CA PRO A 301 -0.52 -20.27 18.64
C PRO A 301 -0.79 -21.63 19.28
N VAL A 302 0.27 -22.30 19.77
CA VAL A 302 0.11 -23.52 20.58
C VAL A 302 -0.39 -23.08 21.95
N THR A 303 -1.63 -23.42 22.29
CA THR A 303 -2.14 -23.25 23.65
C THR A 303 -1.48 -24.29 24.55
N THR A 304 -0.59 -23.85 25.44
CA THR A 304 -0.02 -24.70 26.52
C THR A 304 -0.95 -24.79 27.67
#